data_4e3bf630d0f97f64c4e8b8a0550a9009
#
_entry.id   4e3bf630d0f97f64c4e8b8a0550a9009
#
_cell.length_a   1.000
_cell.length_b   1.000
_cell.length_c   1.000
_cell.angle_alpha   90.00
_cell.angle_beta   90.00
_cell.angle_gamma   90.00
#
_symmetry.space_group_name_H-M   'P 1'
#
loop_
_entity.id
_entity.type
_entity.pdbx_description
1 polymer ?
#
loop_
_entity_poly.entity_id
_entity_poly.type
_entity_poly.pdbx_seq_one_letter_code
_entity_poly.pdbx_strand_id
1 'polypeptide(L)'
;MNTSTEYIMYHKPNCSTSLGTLKMLKEHGVKPQLRLYLEEPPTPAELNELLKKMGKRVQSIIRTKEPLYKDNYEGRKLSKKEWLKILSENPILIERPILIKGDKAILGRPPEKVLELL
;
A
#
# COMPACT_ATOMS: atom_id res chain seq x y z
N MET A 1 10.34 -7.47 24.15
CA MET A 1 9.67 -7.24 23.37
C MET A 1 10.03 -7.23 22.01
N ASN A 2 9.41 -7.61 21.21
CA ASN A 2 9.85 -7.80 19.91
C ASN A 2 9.13 -6.91 18.96
N THR A 3 9.87 -5.99 18.41
CA THR A 3 9.26 -4.99 17.54
C THR A 3 9.01 -5.49 16.14
N SER A 4 9.54 -6.66 15.78
CA SER A 4 9.37 -7.17 14.43
C SER A 4 7.92 -7.41 14.07
N THR A 5 7.05 -7.59 15.07
CA THR A 5 5.63 -7.80 14.83
C THR A 5 4.93 -6.57 14.30
N GLU A 6 5.62 -5.44 14.31
CA GLU A 6 5.01 -4.19 13.90
C GLU A 6 5.08 -3.91 12.42
N TYR A 7 5.75 -4.77 11.65
CA TYR A 7 5.83 -4.56 10.20
C TYR A 7 4.72 -5.31 9.50
N ILE A 8 3.96 -4.59 8.70
CA ILE A 8 2.92 -5.18 7.85
C ILE A 8 3.18 -4.66 6.44
N MET A 9 3.12 -5.57 5.46
CA MET A 9 3.35 -5.19 4.08
C MET A 9 2.14 -5.56 3.21
N TYR A 10 1.59 -4.56 2.53
CA TYR A 10 0.59 -4.81 1.50
C TYR A 10 1.35 -5.40 0.31
N HIS A 11 1.03 -6.64 -0.02
CA HIS A 11 1.84 -7.44 -0.94
C HIS A 11 1.01 -8.04 -2.05
N LYS A 12 1.57 -8.02 -3.26
CA LYS A 12 1.02 -8.73 -4.40
C LYS A 12 2.04 -9.80 -4.81
N PRO A 13 1.73 -11.11 -4.59
CA PRO A 13 2.73 -12.17 -4.75
C PRO A 13 3.35 -12.30 -6.14
N ASN A 14 2.62 -11.91 -7.19
CA ASN A 14 3.13 -12.03 -8.54
C ASN A 14 3.58 -10.69 -9.14
N CYS A 15 3.90 -9.72 -8.28
CA CYS A 15 4.41 -8.42 -8.72
C CYS A 15 5.90 -8.34 -8.43
N SER A 16 6.72 -8.09 -9.47
CA SER A 16 8.18 -8.06 -9.30
C SER A 16 8.65 -6.99 -8.32
N THR A 17 8.02 -5.81 -8.34
CA THR A 17 8.38 -4.75 -7.39
C THR A 17 8.07 -5.17 -5.97
N SER A 18 6.93 -5.82 -5.76
CA SER A 18 6.52 -6.27 -4.42
C SER A 18 7.44 -7.39 -3.92
N LEU A 19 7.78 -8.34 -4.81
CA LEU A 19 8.70 -9.42 -4.45
C LEU A 19 10.09 -8.89 -4.17
N GLY A 20 10.57 -7.93 -4.97
CA GLY A 20 11.89 -7.33 -4.76
C GLY A 20 11.96 -6.58 -3.44
N THR A 21 10.89 -5.89 -3.07
CA THR A 21 10.82 -5.18 -1.79
C THR A 21 10.86 -6.16 -0.64
N LEU A 22 10.12 -7.26 -0.74
CA LEU A 22 10.11 -8.29 0.30
C LEU A 22 11.50 -8.90 0.48
N LYS A 23 12.18 -9.19 -0.64
CA LYS A 23 13.53 -9.72 -0.59
C LYS A 23 14.47 -8.75 0.13
N MET A 24 14.38 -7.47 -0.22
CA MET A 24 15.21 -6.44 0.40
C MET A 24 14.98 -6.36 1.90
N LEU A 25 13.72 -6.43 2.34
CA LEU A 25 13.40 -6.41 3.77
C LEU A 25 14.02 -7.60 4.48
N LYS A 26 13.94 -8.79 3.87
CA LYS A 26 14.52 -9.99 4.47
C LYS A 26 16.03 -9.86 4.58
N GLU A 27 16.68 -9.26 3.62
CA GLU A 27 18.13 -9.03 3.65
C GLU A 27 18.52 -8.10 4.78
N HIS A 28 17.60 -7.26 5.23
CA HIS A 28 17.82 -6.36 6.37
C HIS A 28 17.25 -6.92 7.67
N GLY A 29 16.92 -8.21 7.70
CA GLY A 29 16.45 -8.85 8.92
C GLY A 29 14.99 -8.58 9.25
N VAL A 30 14.21 -8.06 8.32
CA VAL A 30 12.81 -7.72 8.54
C VAL A 30 11.92 -8.76 7.88
N LYS A 31 11.01 -9.34 8.67
CA LYS A 31 10.02 -10.30 8.17
C LYS A 31 8.64 -9.72 8.43
N PRO A 32 8.09 -8.96 7.47
CA PRO A 32 6.79 -8.34 7.68
C PRO A 32 5.66 -9.35 7.64
N GLN A 33 4.58 -9.05 8.34
CA GLN A 33 3.34 -9.77 8.17
C GLN A 33 2.78 -9.36 6.81
N LEU A 34 2.46 -10.31 5.96
CA LEU A 34 1.97 -10.00 4.62
C LEU A 34 0.45 -9.82 4.63
N ARG A 35 0.00 -8.69 4.12
CA ARG A 35 -1.41 -8.45 3.85
C ARG A 35 -1.62 -8.62 2.36
N LEU A 36 -2.26 -9.72 1.96
CA LEU A 36 -2.57 -9.96 0.55
C LEU A 36 -3.83 -9.18 0.21
N TYR A 37 -3.65 -7.91 -0.04
CA TYR A 37 -4.74 -6.93 -0.10
C TYR A 37 -5.72 -7.16 -1.25
N LEU A 38 -5.33 -7.93 -2.28
CA LEU A 38 -6.28 -8.28 -3.35
C LEU A 38 -7.25 -9.36 -2.91
N GLU A 39 -6.85 -10.21 -1.93
CA GLU A 39 -7.70 -11.26 -1.39
C GLU A 39 -8.40 -10.81 -0.11
N GLU A 40 -7.74 -9.93 0.64
CA GLU A 40 -8.28 -9.36 1.87
C GLU A 40 -8.26 -7.85 1.74
N PRO A 41 -9.21 -7.27 0.98
CA PRO A 41 -9.19 -5.82 0.74
C PRO A 41 -9.28 -5.03 2.03
N PRO A 42 -8.54 -3.92 2.11
CA PRO A 42 -8.66 -3.05 3.28
C PRO A 42 -10.00 -2.32 3.26
N THR A 43 -10.52 -2.06 4.45
CA THR A 43 -11.74 -1.26 4.57
C THR A 43 -11.42 0.21 4.32
N PRO A 44 -12.43 1.05 4.04
CA PRO A 44 -12.19 2.49 3.93
C PRO A 44 -11.54 3.08 5.18
N ALA A 45 -11.90 2.58 6.37
CA ALA A 45 -11.29 3.04 7.62
C ALA A 45 -9.82 2.67 7.69
N GLU A 46 -9.46 1.46 7.28
CA GLU A 46 -8.06 1.04 7.23
C GLU A 46 -7.25 1.89 6.27
N LEU A 47 -7.82 2.20 5.11
CA LEU A 47 -7.16 3.05 4.12
C LEU A 47 -6.97 4.47 4.64
N ASN A 48 -7.94 4.99 5.36
CA ASN A 48 -7.82 6.31 5.96
C ASN A 48 -6.68 6.34 6.98
N GLU A 49 -6.59 5.32 7.83
CA GLU A 49 -5.49 5.20 8.79
C GLU A 49 -4.15 5.06 8.08
N LEU A 50 -4.11 4.29 7.01
CA LEU A 50 -2.90 4.12 6.21
C LEU A 50 -2.40 5.47 5.69
N LEU A 51 -3.30 6.29 5.15
CA LEU A 51 -2.92 7.60 4.63
C LEU A 51 -2.40 8.52 5.73
N LYS A 52 -2.98 8.44 6.93
CA LYS A 52 -2.48 9.21 8.07
C LYS A 52 -1.06 8.79 8.41
N LYS A 53 -0.79 7.49 8.41
CA LYS A 53 0.54 6.96 8.69
C LYS A 53 1.56 7.37 7.63
N MET A 54 1.12 7.48 6.39
CA MET A 54 1.98 7.91 5.29
C MET A 54 2.17 9.43 5.26
N GLY A 55 1.25 10.18 5.85
CA GLY A 55 1.25 11.63 5.73
C GLY A 55 1.01 12.08 4.30
N LYS A 56 0.19 11.34 3.55
CA LYS A 56 -0.05 11.60 2.13
C LYS A 56 -1.53 11.71 1.83
N ARG A 57 -1.83 12.26 0.66
CA ARG A 57 -3.20 12.35 0.15
C ARG A 57 -3.58 11.04 -0.53
N VAL A 58 -4.89 10.80 -0.66
CA VAL A 58 -5.38 9.55 -1.24
C VAL A 58 -4.86 9.34 -2.66
N GLN A 59 -4.62 10.42 -3.41
CA GLN A 59 -4.12 10.31 -4.77
C GLN A 59 -2.78 9.59 -4.85
N SER A 60 -1.97 9.65 -3.79
CA SER A 60 -0.65 9.04 -3.79
C SER A 60 -0.68 7.51 -3.85
N ILE A 61 -1.81 6.89 -3.50
CA ILE A 61 -1.92 5.43 -3.50
C ILE A 61 -2.85 4.90 -4.59
N ILE A 62 -3.23 5.74 -5.55
CA ILE A 62 -4.08 5.30 -6.66
C ILE A 62 -3.22 4.90 -7.85
N ARG A 63 -3.44 3.70 -8.39
CA ARG A 63 -2.73 3.21 -9.57
C ARG A 63 -3.39 3.77 -10.83
N THR A 64 -2.94 4.94 -11.25
CA THR A 64 -3.51 5.63 -12.41
C THR A 64 -3.20 4.94 -13.73
N LYS A 65 -2.29 3.98 -13.74
CA LYS A 65 -1.95 3.22 -14.95
C LYS A 65 -2.86 2.03 -15.18
N GLU A 66 -3.70 1.68 -14.20
CA GLU A 66 -4.62 0.56 -14.36
C GLU A 66 -5.70 0.89 -15.37
N PRO A 67 -6.04 -0.06 -16.27
CA PRO A 67 -7.14 0.16 -17.21
C PRO A 67 -8.45 0.53 -16.53
N LEU A 68 -8.74 -0.08 -15.37
CA LEU A 68 -9.95 0.25 -14.62
C LEU A 68 -10.00 1.72 -14.26
N TYR A 69 -8.86 2.30 -13.86
CA TYR A 69 -8.80 3.73 -13.57
C TYR A 69 -9.04 4.56 -14.82
N LYS A 70 -8.32 4.22 -15.89
CA LYS A 70 -8.40 5.00 -17.14
C LYS A 70 -9.79 4.98 -17.75
N ASP A 71 -10.44 3.84 -17.69
CA ASP A 71 -11.74 3.67 -18.31
C ASP A 71 -12.89 4.27 -17.51
N ASN A 72 -12.75 4.35 -16.18
CA ASN A 72 -13.88 4.72 -15.33
C ASN A 72 -13.66 5.95 -14.46
N TYR A 73 -12.43 6.31 -14.15
CA TYR A 73 -12.17 7.33 -13.13
C TYR A 73 -11.27 8.47 -13.58
N GLU A 74 -10.53 8.30 -14.69
CA GLU A 74 -9.61 9.33 -15.15
C GLU A 74 -10.36 10.63 -15.42
N GLY A 75 -9.81 11.73 -14.89
CA GLY A 75 -10.43 13.05 -15.07
C GLY A 75 -11.57 13.37 -14.13
N ARG A 76 -12.01 12.41 -13.31
CA ARG A 76 -13.09 12.64 -12.36
C ARG A 76 -12.54 13.25 -11.08
N LYS A 77 -13.26 14.24 -10.57
CA LYS A 77 -12.89 14.88 -9.30
C LYS A 77 -13.74 14.27 -8.21
N LEU A 78 -13.14 13.33 -7.47
CA LEU A 78 -13.84 12.62 -6.41
C LEU A 78 -13.28 13.04 -5.06
N SER A 79 -14.14 13.01 -4.04
CA SER A 79 -13.74 13.33 -2.68
C SER A 79 -12.89 12.21 -2.11
N LYS A 80 -12.18 12.51 -1.03
CA LYS A 80 -11.39 11.49 -0.33
C LYS A 80 -12.28 10.32 0.09
N LYS A 81 -13.46 10.63 0.64
CA LYS A 81 -14.39 9.60 1.10
C LYS A 81 -14.82 8.68 -0.05
N GLU A 82 -15.09 9.26 -1.21
CA GLU A 82 -15.46 8.48 -2.38
C GLU A 82 -14.31 7.58 -2.84
N TRP A 83 -13.09 8.13 -2.87
CA TRP A 83 -11.91 7.35 -3.25
C TRP A 83 -11.65 6.20 -2.28
N LEU A 84 -11.81 6.42 -0.97
CA LEU A 84 -11.61 5.35 0.00
C LEU A 84 -12.55 4.19 -0.25
N LYS A 85 -13.80 4.48 -0.57
CA LYS A 85 -14.77 3.44 -0.90
C LYS A 85 -14.39 2.71 -2.18
N ILE A 86 -14.01 3.46 -3.22
CA ILE A 86 -13.63 2.88 -4.50
C ILE A 86 -12.43 1.96 -4.35
N LEU A 87 -11.40 2.40 -3.62
CA LEU A 87 -10.19 1.61 -3.44
C LEU A 87 -10.47 0.34 -2.63
N SER A 88 -11.35 0.43 -1.64
CA SER A 88 -11.73 -0.72 -0.85
C SER A 88 -12.48 -1.76 -1.70
N GLU A 89 -13.34 -1.29 -2.60
CA GLU A 89 -14.11 -2.19 -3.47
C GLU A 89 -13.31 -2.66 -4.68
N ASN A 90 -12.24 -1.95 -5.02
CA ASN A 90 -11.40 -2.26 -6.19
C ASN A 90 -9.93 -2.21 -5.78
N PRO A 91 -9.48 -3.17 -4.97
CA PRO A 91 -8.11 -3.11 -4.42
C PRO A 91 -7.02 -3.13 -5.48
N ILE A 92 -7.30 -3.55 -6.70
CA ILE A 92 -6.32 -3.50 -7.78
C ILE A 92 -5.89 -2.06 -8.08
N LEU A 93 -6.69 -1.08 -7.67
CA LEU A 93 -6.36 0.33 -7.85
C LEU A 93 -5.42 0.88 -6.77
N ILE A 94 -5.08 0.07 -5.77
CA ILE A 94 -4.18 0.50 -4.71
C ILE A 94 -2.73 0.26 -5.13
N GLU A 95 -1.88 1.28 -4.97
CA GLU A 95 -0.46 1.13 -5.23
C GLU A 95 0.18 0.10 -4.28
N ARG A 96 1.27 -0.50 -4.71
CA ARG A 96 2.00 -1.52 -3.94
C ARG A 96 3.48 -1.48 -4.32
N PRO A 97 4.34 -1.98 -3.42
CA PRO A 97 4.02 -2.44 -2.07
C PRO A 97 3.93 -1.26 -1.11
N ILE A 98 3.21 -1.45 -0.01
CA ILE A 98 3.15 -0.45 1.05
C ILE A 98 3.63 -1.13 2.33
N LEU A 99 4.62 -0.54 2.99
CA LEU A 99 5.13 -1.06 4.24
C LEU A 99 4.63 -0.21 5.40
N ILE A 100 4.09 -0.85 6.41
CA ILE A 100 3.60 -0.20 7.62
C ILE A 100 4.47 -0.64 8.79
N LYS A 101 4.91 0.33 9.58
CA LYS A 101 5.63 0.08 10.83
C LYS A 101 5.00 0.93 11.92
N GLY A 102 4.20 0.33 12.79
CA GLY A 102 3.54 1.06 13.85
C GLY A 102 2.63 2.16 13.30
N ASP A 103 2.97 3.40 13.63
CA ASP A 103 2.18 4.56 13.20
C ASP A 103 2.72 5.23 11.94
N LYS A 104 3.64 4.57 11.23
CA LYS A 104 4.22 5.10 10.00
C LYS A 104 4.05 4.12 8.86
N ALA A 105 3.99 4.64 7.64
CA ALA A 105 3.87 3.81 6.46
C ALA A 105 4.53 4.51 5.28
N ILE A 106 4.96 3.70 4.29
CA ILE A 106 5.63 4.23 3.11
C ILE A 106 5.30 3.36 1.90
N LEU A 107 5.20 4.01 0.74
CA LEU A 107 5.06 3.30 -0.52
C LEU A 107 6.44 2.92 -1.04
N GLY A 108 6.63 1.65 -1.36
CA GLY A 108 7.91 1.12 -1.83
C GLY A 108 8.12 1.30 -3.33
N ARG A 109 8.07 2.52 -3.80
CA ARG A 109 8.34 2.85 -5.19
C ARG A 109 9.19 4.10 -5.28
N PRO A 110 10.48 3.95 -5.59
CA PRO A 110 11.18 2.67 -5.83
C PRO A 110 11.29 1.83 -4.55
N PRO A 111 11.61 0.54 -4.68
CA PRO A 111 11.63 -0.37 -3.52
C PRO A 111 12.50 0.11 -2.36
N GLU A 112 13.59 0.79 -2.67
CA GLU A 112 14.52 1.28 -1.65
C GLU A 112 13.87 2.25 -0.67
N LYS A 113 12.74 2.83 -1.02
CA LYS A 113 12.02 3.73 -0.13
C LYS A 113 11.68 3.10 1.20
N VAL A 114 11.42 1.78 1.21
CA VAL A 114 11.05 1.10 2.45
C VAL A 114 12.17 1.13 3.50
N LEU A 115 13.41 1.33 3.06
CA LEU A 115 14.53 1.40 3.99
C LEU A 115 14.43 2.60 4.94
N GLU A 116 13.64 3.60 4.55
CA GLU A 116 13.44 4.79 5.40
C GLU A 116 12.67 4.47 6.68
N LEU A 117 11.97 3.32 6.73
CA LEU A 117 11.24 2.91 7.93
C LEU A 117 12.03 1.96 8.83
N LEU A 118 13.15 1.48 8.39
CA LEU A 118 13.92 0.48 9.17
C LEU A 118 14.72 1.08 10.31
#